data_442ca578478a6078e60abdb1c2ffdc79
#
_entry.id   442ca578478a6078e60abdb1c2ffdc79
#
_cell.length_a   1.000
_cell.length_b   1.000
_cell.length_c   1.000
_cell.angle_alpha   90.00
_cell.angle_beta   90.00
_cell.angle_gamma   90.00
#
_symmetry.space_group_name_H-M   'P 1'
#
loop_
_entity.id
_entity.type
_entity.pdbx_description
1 polymer ?
#
loop_
_entity_poly.entity_id
_entity_poly.type
_entity_poly.pdbx_seq_one_letter_code
_entity_poly.pdbx_strand_id
1 'polypeptide(L)'
;MADLFISYSSRDRAFIVPLVEYLERFGYAVWWDRHIDAGSTFDKDIEDALDAAKCVIVVWSRNSVRSNWVRAEANEGLTRGILVPVLIDETRPPLI
;
A
#
# COMPACT_ATOMS: atom_id res chain seq x y z
N MET A 1 9.93 3.06 12.92
CA MET A 1 8.81 3.47 12.07
C MET A 1 9.04 3.08 10.63
N ALA A 2 8.00 2.66 9.95
CA ALA A 2 8.14 2.28 8.55
C ALA A 2 8.32 3.52 7.67
N ASP A 3 9.30 3.45 6.76
CA ASP A 3 9.54 4.51 5.79
C ASP A 3 8.56 4.43 4.61
N LEU A 4 8.20 3.20 4.26
CA LEU A 4 7.37 2.91 3.10
C LEU A 4 6.06 2.27 3.54
N PHE A 5 4.99 2.69 2.89
CA PHE A 5 3.66 2.12 3.08
C PHE A 5 3.23 1.52 1.75
N ILE A 6 2.88 0.24 1.72
CA ILE A 6 2.40 -0.40 0.50
C ILE A 6 0.89 -0.61 0.59
N SER A 7 0.18 0.00 -0.34
CA SER A 7 -1.26 -0.16 -0.49
C SER A 7 -1.53 -1.15 -1.63
N TYR A 8 -2.24 -2.22 -1.33
CA TYR A 8 -2.47 -3.28 -2.30
C TYR A 8 -3.73 -4.09 -1.96
N SER A 9 -4.22 -4.85 -2.93
CA SER A 9 -5.30 -5.80 -2.69
C SER A 9 -4.72 -7.09 -2.09
N SER A 10 -5.39 -7.62 -1.07
CA SER A 10 -4.97 -8.89 -0.45
C SER A 10 -4.90 -10.05 -1.45
N ARG A 11 -5.61 -9.95 -2.56
CA ARG A 11 -5.57 -10.96 -3.63
C ARG A 11 -4.23 -10.97 -4.36
N ASP A 12 -3.46 -9.89 -4.25
CA ASP A 12 -2.18 -9.75 -4.94
C ASP A 12 -0.99 -10.03 -4.03
N ARG A 13 -1.22 -10.60 -2.85
CA ARG A 13 -0.18 -10.84 -1.86
C ARG A 13 1.06 -11.56 -2.42
N ALA A 14 0.85 -12.49 -3.35
CA ALA A 14 1.95 -13.24 -3.97
C ALA A 14 2.93 -12.33 -4.72
N PHE A 15 2.48 -11.21 -5.24
CA PHE A 15 3.34 -10.21 -5.87
C PHE A 15 3.99 -9.27 -4.85
N ILE A 16 3.32 -9.06 -3.73
CA ILE A 16 3.78 -8.10 -2.73
C ILE A 16 4.95 -8.65 -1.91
N VAL A 17 4.91 -9.92 -1.56
CA VAL A 17 5.97 -10.53 -0.74
C VAL A 17 7.36 -10.35 -1.35
N PRO A 18 7.59 -10.66 -2.64
CA PRO A 18 8.90 -10.44 -3.25
C PRO A 18 9.29 -8.96 -3.30
N LEU A 19 8.32 -8.08 -3.52
CA LEU A 19 8.57 -6.64 -3.54
C LEU A 19 9.05 -6.16 -2.17
N VAL A 20 8.40 -6.60 -1.10
CA VAL A 20 8.79 -6.26 0.26
C VAL A 20 10.21 -6.75 0.56
N GLU A 21 10.50 -8.00 0.22
CA GLU A 21 11.83 -8.58 0.44
C GLU A 21 12.90 -7.77 -0.29
N TYR A 22 12.61 -7.37 -1.52
CA TYR A 22 13.52 -6.56 -2.31
C TYR A 22 13.78 -5.22 -1.65
N LEU A 23 12.73 -4.52 -1.22
CA LEU A 23 12.86 -3.22 -0.58
C LEU A 23 13.60 -3.31 0.76
N GLU A 24 13.35 -4.35 1.53
CA GLU A 24 14.02 -4.55 2.81
C GLU A 24 15.50 -4.82 2.65
N ARG A 25 15.91 -5.42 1.54
CA ARG A 25 17.35 -5.61 1.23
C ARG A 25 18.09 -4.28 1.09
N PHE A 26 17.39 -3.24 0.65
CA PHE A 26 17.97 -1.92 0.54
C PHE A 26 17.90 -1.12 1.83
N GLY A 27 17.45 -1.73 2.92
CA GLY A 27 17.42 -1.10 4.24
C GLY A 27 16.15 -0.32 4.54
N TYR A 28 15.12 -0.42 3.69
CA TYR A 28 13.85 0.26 3.96
C TYR A 28 13.02 -0.52 4.96
N ALA A 29 12.39 0.20 5.87
CA ALA A 29 11.35 -0.35 6.74
C ALA A 29 10.01 -0.22 6.00
N VAL A 30 9.31 -1.34 5.82
CA VAL A 30 8.10 -1.40 5.00
C VAL A 30 6.91 -1.83 5.84
N TRP A 31 5.81 -1.07 5.76
CA TRP A 31 4.55 -1.43 6.37
C TRP A 31 3.62 -1.95 5.27
N TRP A 32 3.23 -3.22 5.33
CA TRP A 32 2.47 -3.84 4.24
C TRP A 32 1.52 -4.94 4.69
N ASP A 33 1.86 -5.67 5.75
CA ASP A 33 1.07 -6.81 6.18
C ASP A 33 -0.03 -6.36 7.13
N ARG A 34 -1.26 -6.46 6.66
CA ARG A 34 -2.43 -6.04 7.41
C ARG A 34 -3.06 -7.22 8.10
N HIS A 35 -2.56 -7.55 9.28
CA HIS A 35 -3.22 -8.55 10.11
C HIS A 35 -4.49 -7.94 10.67
N ILE A 36 -5.61 -8.44 10.18
CA ILE A 36 -6.92 -8.00 10.64
C ILE A 36 -7.44 -9.04 11.63
N ASP A 37 -7.36 -8.74 12.91
CA ASP A 37 -8.02 -9.54 13.92
C ASP A 37 -9.40 -8.94 14.19
N ALA A 38 -10.38 -9.80 14.35
CA ALA A 38 -11.72 -9.36 14.65
C ALA A 38 -11.71 -8.52 15.94
N GLY A 39 -12.24 -7.30 15.86
CA GLY A 39 -12.30 -6.40 16.99
C GLY A 39 -11.03 -5.61 17.26
N SER A 40 -10.04 -5.68 16.40
CA SER A 40 -8.81 -4.91 16.55
C SER A 40 -9.01 -3.44 16.19
N THR A 41 -8.05 -2.59 16.60
CA THR A 41 -7.98 -1.17 16.23
C THR A 41 -7.30 -0.98 14.89
N PHE A 42 -7.61 -1.85 14.00
CA PHE A 42 -7.02 -2.00 12.68
C PHE A 42 -6.98 -0.69 11.87
N ASP A 43 -8.10 0.04 11.83
CA ASP A 43 -8.17 1.29 11.07
C ASP A 43 -7.18 2.33 11.59
N LYS A 44 -7.03 2.39 12.91
CA LYS A 44 -6.10 3.32 13.52
C LYS A 44 -4.65 2.95 13.23
N ASP A 45 -4.32 1.67 13.26
CA ASP A 45 -2.96 1.20 12.98
C ASP A 45 -2.57 1.53 11.55
N ILE A 46 -3.49 1.36 10.60
CA ILE A 46 -3.26 1.72 9.20
C ILE A 46 -3.10 3.23 9.06
N GLU A 47 -3.96 3.98 9.70
CA GLU A 47 -3.92 5.45 9.65
C GLU A 47 -2.59 5.98 10.19
N ASP A 48 -2.15 5.44 11.34
CA ASP A 48 -0.89 5.85 11.94
C ASP A 48 0.30 5.50 11.03
N ALA A 49 0.29 4.32 10.43
CA ALA A 49 1.34 3.89 9.51
C ALA A 49 1.37 4.76 8.24
N LEU A 50 0.21 5.10 7.72
CA LEU A 50 0.09 5.95 6.55
C LEU A 50 0.61 7.36 6.85
N ASP A 51 0.24 7.91 7.99
CA ASP A 51 0.67 9.24 8.41
C ASP A 51 2.18 9.32 8.61
N ALA A 52 2.79 8.24 9.10
CA ALA A 52 4.23 8.18 9.36
C ALA A 52 5.05 7.91 8.10
N ALA A 53 4.45 7.40 7.04
CA ALA A 53 5.18 7.00 5.84
C ALA A 53 5.77 8.19 5.11
N LYS A 54 6.98 8.00 4.59
CA LYS A 54 7.64 8.98 3.73
C LYS A 54 7.31 8.76 2.26
N CYS A 55 6.80 7.59 1.93
CA CYS A 55 6.43 7.21 0.59
C CYS A 55 5.28 6.20 0.65
N VAL A 56 4.29 6.38 -0.21
CA VAL A 56 3.17 5.45 -0.35
C VAL A 56 3.28 4.78 -1.71
N ILE A 57 3.55 3.48 -1.70
CA ILE A 57 3.59 2.69 -2.92
C ILE A 57 2.22 2.06 -3.09
N VAL A 58 1.52 2.43 -4.15
CA VAL A 58 0.24 1.82 -4.47
C VAL A 58 0.42 0.82 -5.61
N VAL A 59 -0.01 -0.39 -5.38
CA VAL A 59 0.11 -1.46 -6.38
C VAL A 59 -1.23 -1.62 -7.09
N TRP A 60 -1.26 -1.15 -8.33
CA TRP A 60 -2.46 -1.22 -9.15
C TRP A 60 -2.54 -2.55 -9.88
N SER A 61 -3.67 -3.21 -9.75
CA SER A 61 -3.99 -4.45 -10.44
C SER A 61 -5.47 -4.44 -10.74
N ARG A 62 -5.93 -5.44 -11.49
CA ARG A 62 -7.34 -5.65 -11.74
C ARG A 62 -8.13 -5.78 -10.43
N ASN A 63 -7.49 -6.26 -9.37
CA ASN A 63 -8.11 -6.38 -8.05
C ASN A 63 -8.15 -5.06 -7.29
N SER A 64 -7.02 -4.33 -7.28
CA SER A 64 -6.90 -3.13 -6.45
C SER A 64 -7.62 -1.91 -7.01
N VAL A 65 -7.76 -1.80 -8.33
CA VAL A 65 -8.46 -0.65 -8.93
C VAL A 65 -9.93 -0.56 -8.50
N ARG A 66 -10.50 -1.68 -8.05
CA ARG A 66 -11.88 -1.74 -7.56
C ARG A 66 -11.98 -1.57 -6.05
N SER A 67 -10.86 -1.52 -5.36
CA SER A 67 -10.85 -1.40 -3.91
C SER A 67 -10.96 0.06 -3.50
N ASN A 68 -12.05 0.40 -2.83
CA ASN A 68 -12.22 1.75 -2.28
C ASN A 68 -11.12 2.09 -1.28
N TRP A 69 -10.67 1.08 -0.55
CA TRP A 69 -9.63 1.22 0.45
C TRP A 69 -8.29 1.60 -0.19
N VAL A 70 -7.87 0.86 -1.23
CA VAL A 70 -6.62 1.14 -1.95
C VAL A 70 -6.69 2.53 -2.60
N ARG A 71 -7.84 2.86 -3.18
CA ARG A 71 -8.03 4.18 -3.82
C ARG A 71 -7.92 5.32 -2.81
N ALA A 72 -8.47 5.14 -1.62
CA ALA A 72 -8.39 6.15 -0.56
C ALA A 72 -6.95 6.36 -0.10
N GLU A 73 -6.20 5.28 0.06
CA GLU A 73 -4.80 5.37 0.47
C GLU A 73 -3.94 6.00 -0.62
N ALA A 74 -4.20 5.66 -1.87
CA ALA A 74 -3.51 6.27 -3.01
C ALA A 74 -3.78 7.78 -3.07
N ASN A 75 -5.02 8.18 -2.85
CA ASN A 75 -5.38 9.59 -2.84
C ASN A 75 -4.67 10.35 -1.72
N GLU A 76 -4.53 9.76 -0.56
CA GLU A 76 -3.79 10.36 0.55
C GLU A 76 -2.31 10.55 0.18
N GLY A 77 -1.70 9.54 -0.42
CA GLY A 77 -0.32 9.66 -0.89
C GLY A 77 -0.16 10.72 -1.96
N LEU A 78 -1.10 10.82 -2.87
CA LEU A 78 -1.09 11.83 -3.92
C LEU A 78 -1.21 13.24 -3.34
N THR A 79 -2.13 13.44 -2.40
CA THR A 79 -2.33 14.74 -1.75
C THR A 79 -1.07 15.20 -1.03
N ARG A 80 -0.34 14.29 -0.43
CA ARG A 80 0.90 14.59 0.28
C ARG A 80 2.13 14.64 -0.63
N GLY A 81 1.97 14.32 -1.92
CA GLY A 81 3.07 14.34 -2.89
C GLY A 81 4.09 13.22 -2.70
N ILE A 82 3.67 12.09 -2.11
CA ILE A 82 4.55 10.95 -1.82
C ILE A 82 4.10 9.64 -2.46
N LEU A 83 3.19 9.71 -3.42
CA LEU A 83 2.64 8.53 -4.09
C LEU A 83 3.60 7.98 -5.14
N VAL A 84 3.83 6.67 -5.11
CA VAL A 84 4.54 5.94 -6.15
C VAL A 84 3.62 4.83 -6.66
N PRO A 85 3.04 4.98 -7.84
CA PRO A 85 2.18 3.94 -8.42
C PRO A 85 3.00 2.84 -9.09
N VAL A 86 2.57 1.60 -8.91
CA VAL A 86 3.17 0.43 -9.53
C VAL A 86 2.08 -0.40 -10.19
N LEU A 87 2.26 -0.77 -11.45
CA LEU A 87 1.32 -1.65 -12.15
C LEU A 87 1.91 -3.05 -12.24
N ILE A 88 1.11 -4.05 -11.88
CA ILE A 88 1.53 -5.45 -11.94
C ILE A 88 0.78 -6.25 -13.00
N ASP A 89 -0.18 -5.62 -13.68
CA ASP A 89 -0.88 -6.22 -14.83
C ASP A 89 -1.27 -5.11 -15.81
N GLU A 90 -2.05 -5.44 -16.82
CA GLU A 90 -2.44 -4.49 -17.87
C GLU A 90 -3.60 -3.58 -17.47
N THR A 91 -3.98 -3.58 -16.22
CA THR A 91 -5.09 -2.77 -15.72
C THR A 91 -4.79 -1.29 -15.84
N ARG A 92 -5.77 -0.53 -16.23
CA ARG A 92 -5.68 0.92 -16.27
C ARG A 92 -5.89 1.48 -14.85
N PRO A 93 -4.93 2.26 -14.33
CA PRO A 93 -5.11 2.87 -13.01
C PRO A 93 -6.27 3.85 -13.00
N PRO A 94 -6.94 4.01 -11.85
CA PRO A 94 -8.00 5.01 -11.75
C PRO A 94 -7.44 6.42 -11.88
N LEU A 95 -8.25 7.32 -12.37
CA LEU A 95 -7.94 8.75 -12.33
C LEU A 95 -8.23 9.25 -10.91
N ILE A 96 -7.21 9.73 -10.27
CA ILE A 96 -7.30 10.20 -8.89
C ILE A 96 -7.06 11.71 -8.83
#